data_1d65159137ecc797b5b11bf08e033f90
#
_entry.id   1d65159137ecc797b5b11bf08e033f90
#
_cell.length_a   1.000
_cell.length_b   1.000
_cell.length_c   1.000
_cell.angle_alpha   90.00
_cell.angle_beta   90.00
_cell.angle_gamma   90.00
#
_symmetry.space_group_name_H-M   'P 1'
#
loop_
_entity.id
_entity.type
_entity.pdbx_description
1 polymer ?
#
loop_
_entity_poly.entity_id
_entity_poly.type
_entity_poly.pdbx_seq_one_letter_code
_entity_poly.pdbx_strand_id
1 'polypeptide(L)'
;VYRDKVVIETQPATDLWQRTYYLFRNDNAPLLQIKTEEEFFSFTVKTDFLSTHRFDQCGIVMYLDSDNWLKASVEYENEKSQHLGSVVTNNGFSDWSTTEIDASHKTVWYRLSRRKQDFKIECSFDGKDFKQMRICHMFNAQKAIRVGIYACSPENSSFKATFSNPQFTECMW
;
A
#
# COMPACT_ATOMS: atom_id res chain seq x y z
N VAL A 1 0.03 8.89 17.27
CA VAL A 1 0.21 9.90 16.20
C VAL A 1 1.04 11.03 16.78
N TYR A 2 2.18 11.32 16.20
CA TYR A 2 3.01 12.48 16.51
C TYR A 2 2.73 13.56 15.47
N ARG A 3 3.03 14.83 15.78
CA ARG A 3 2.64 15.99 14.92
C ARG A 3 2.94 15.80 13.42
N ASP A 4 3.99 15.02 13.06
CA ASP A 4 4.45 14.88 11.68
C ASP A 4 4.61 13.41 11.23
N LYS A 5 4.25 12.45 12.09
CA LYS A 5 4.46 11.02 11.84
C LYS A 5 3.33 10.17 12.38
N VAL A 6 3.01 9.12 11.64
CA VAL A 6 2.14 8.03 12.09
C VAL A 6 2.98 6.77 12.20
N VAL A 7 2.87 6.07 13.31
CA VAL A 7 3.47 4.74 13.49
C VAL A 7 2.35 3.72 13.57
N ILE A 8 2.41 2.70 12.74
CA ILE A 8 1.57 1.50 12.83
C ILE A 8 2.47 0.38 13.36
N GLU A 9 2.11 -0.16 14.51
CA GLU A 9 2.66 -1.40 15.04
C GLU A 9 1.74 -2.54 14.64
N THR A 10 2.26 -3.46 13.83
CA THR A 10 1.47 -4.55 13.27
C THR A 10 1.13 -5.60 14.31
N GLN A 11 0.09 -6.37 14.05
CA GLN A 11 -0.28 -7.55 14.84
C GLN A 11 -0.09 -8.81 13.99
N PRO A 12 0.28 -9.94 14.61
CA PRO A 12 0.35 -11.23 13.91
C PRO A 12 -0.95 -11.60 13.21
N ALA A 13 -0.84 -12.36 12.13
CA ALA A 13 -1.95 -12.87 11.34
C ALA A 13 -2.85 -11.77 10.74
N THR A 14 -2.25 -10.64 10.37
CA THR A 14 -2.95 -9.55 9.67
C THR A 14 -2.53 -9.49 8.20
N ASP A 15 -3.49 -9.30 7.29
CA ASP A 15 -3.22 -9.21 5.86
C ASP A 15 -4.38 -8.55 5.10
N LEU A 16 -4.14 -8.28 3.82
CA LEU A 16 -5.14 -7.94 2.81
C LEU A 16 -4.91 -8.86 1.60
N TRP A 17 -5.75 -9.87 1.45
CA TRP A 17 -5.74 -10.80 0.31
C TRP A 17 -7.12 -11.37 0.04
N GLN A 18 -7.47 -11.50 -1.24
CA GLN A 18 -8.75 -12.08 -1.64
C GLN A 18 -8.56 -13.20 -2.68
N ARG A 19 -8.77 -14.40 -2.26
CA ARG A 19 -8.97 -15.68 -2.99
C ARG A 19 -7.88 -16.10 -3.97
N THR A 20 -7.50 -15.28 -4.94
CA THR A 20 -6.67 -15.64 -6.09
C THR A 20 -5.55 -16.62 -5.72
N TYR A 21 -5.49 -17.77 -6.37
CA TYR A 21 -4.52 -18.84 -6.22
C TYR A 21 -4.50 -19.50 -4.82
N TYR A 22 -4.36 -18.69 -3.75
CA TYR A 22 -4.23 -19.20 -2.37
C TYR A 22 -5.55 -19.59 -1.72
N LEU A 23 -6.69 -19.23 -2.30
CA LEU A 23 -8.06 -19.54 -1.89
C LEU A 23 -8.52 -18.96 -0.53
N PHE A 24 -7.65 -18.36 0.26
CA PHE A 24 -8.03 -17.71 1.51
C PHE A 24 -8.52 -16.26 1.30
N ARG A 25 -9.19 -15.75 2.31
CA ARG A 25 -9.59 -14.35 2.43
C ARG A 25 -9.06 -13.79 3.73
N ASN A 26 -8.41 -12.66 3.67
CA ASN A 26 -8.01 -11.90 4.85
C ASN A 26 -8.20 -10.40 4.58
N ASP A 27 -8.80 -9.69 5.54
CA ASP A 27 -9.17 -8.28 5.43
C ASP A 27 -9.08 -7.62 6.83
N ASN A 28 -7.98 -7.86 7.52
CA ASN A 28 -7.80 -7.40 8.90
C ASN A 28 -6.55 -6.56 9.13
N ALA A 29 -5.85 -6.17 8.05
CA ALA A 29 -4.72 -5.26 8.18
C ALA A 29 -5.14 -3.91 8.76
N PRO A 30 -4.38 -3.32 9.71
CA PRO A 30 -4.65 -1.97 10.20
C PRO A 30 -4.49 -0.93 9.10
N LEU A 31 -5.53 -0.11 8.91
CA LEU A 31 -5.59 0.95 7.92
C LEU A 31 -5.81 2.31 8.61
N LEU A 32 -5.09 3.34 8.18
CA LEU A 32 -5.40 4.72 8.51
C LEU A 32 -5.68 5.50 7.23
N GLN A 33 -6.90 5.99 7.09
CA GLN A 33 -7.41 6.49 5.82
C GLN A 33 -8.17 7.80 5.97
N ILE A 34 -8.15 8.60 4.90
CA ILE A 34 -9.05 9.72 4.69
C ILE A 34 -10.09 9.35 3.64
N LYS A 35 -11.32 9.82 3.83
CA LYS A 35 -12.39 9.72 2.82
C LYS A 35 -12.31 10.94 1.91
N THR A 36 -12.43 10.72 0.59
CA THR A 36 -12.47 11.80 -0.40
C THR A 36 -13.45 11.49 -1.52
N GLU A 37 -14.06 12.54 -2.07
CA GLU A 37 -14.90 12.50 -3.28
C GLU A 37 -14.16 13.08 -4.49
N GLU A 38 -12.93 13.59 -4.29
CA GLU A 38 -12.11 14.12 -5.37
C GLU A 38 -11.82 13.04 -6.42
N GLU A 39 -12.17 13.32 -7.67
CA GLU A 39 -11.95 12.41 -8.79
C GLU A 39 -10.54 12.53 -9.40
N PHE A 40 -9.84 13.64 -9.12
CA PHE A 40 -8.50 13.93 -9.63
C PHE A 40 -7.61 14.41 -8.50
N PHE A 41 -6.75 13.54 -8.01
CA PHE A 41 -5.79 13.88 -6.95
C PHE A 41 -4.55 12.99 -7.00
N SER A 42 -3.53 13.38 -6.24
CA SER A 42 -2.40 12.52 -5.87
C SER A 42 -2.23 12.50 -4.36
N PHE A 43 -2.04 11.29 -3.80
CA PHE A 43 -1.66 11.07 -2.41
C PHE A 43 -0.24 10.52 -2.36
N THR A 44 0.66 11.23 -1.68
CA THR A 44 2.08 10.85 -1.54
C THR A 44 2.41 10.68 -0.07
N VAL A 45 3.22 9.67 0.27
CA VAL A 45 3.69 9.44 1.63
C VAL A 45 5.07 8.78 1.63
N LYS A 46 5.90 9.14 2.61
CA LYS A 46 7.16 8.46 2.92
C LYS A 46 6.88 7.34 3.92
N THR A 47 7.43 6.17 3.66
CA THR A 47 7.35 4.99 4.53
C THR A 47 8.75 4.57 4.95
N ASP A 48 9.02 4.51 6.26
CA ASP A 48 10.25 3.96 6.86
C ASP A 48 9.87 2.68 7.63
N PHE A 49 10.65 1.60 7.48
CA PHE A 49 10.34 0.30 8.04
C PHE A 49 11.57 -0.53 8.35
N LEU A 50 11.46 -1.41 9.35
CA LEU A 50 12.47 -2.40 9.73
C LEU A 50 11.77 -3.76 9.86
N SER A 51 11.29 -4.28 8.75
CA SER A 51 10.70 -5.63 8.67
C SER A 51 11.78 -6.68 8.85
N THR A 52 11.47 -7.76 9.57
CA THR A 52 12.41 -8.84 9.89
C THR A 52 11.84 -10.23 9.64
N HIS A 53 10.55 -10.33 9.39
CA HIS A 53 9.87 -11.59 9.13
C HIS A 53 9.24 -11.57 7.75
N ARG A 54 9.20 -12.73 7.13
CA ARG A 54 8.62 -12.92 5.81
C ARG A 54 7.20 -12.37 5.75
N PHE A 55 6.86 -11.71 4.64
CA PHE A 55 5.58 -11.07 4.38
C PHE A 55 5.26 -9.83 5.21
N ASP A 56 6.08 -9.44 6.22
CA ASP A 56 5.93 -8.13 6.86
C ASP A 56 5.91 -7.04 5.80
N GLN A 57 4.86 -6.23 5.75
CA GLN A 57 4.65 -5.28 4.66
C GLN A 57 4.00 -3.99 5.13
N CYS A 58 4.34 -2.89 4.45
CA CYS A 58 3.75 -1.58 4.69
C CYS A 58 3.80 -0.68 3.46
N GLY A 59 2.83 0.21 3.33
CA GLY A 59 2.75 1.14 2.21
C GLY A 59 1.44 1.88 2.14
N ILE A 60 0.95 2.10 0.92
CA ILE A 60 -0.28 2.83 0.65
C ILE A 60 -1.43 1.89 0.31
N VAL A 61 -2.64 2.38 0.55
CA VAL A 61 -3.88 1.66 0.26
C VAL A 61 -4.97 2.61 -0.22
N MET A 62 -5.76 2.16 -1.18
CA MET A 62 -7.10 2.68 -1.46
C MET A 62 -8.10 1.57 -1.20
N TYR A 63 -9.14 1.86 -0.45
CA TYR A 63 -10.06 0.86 0.05
C TYR A 63 -11.52 1.33 -0.09
N LEU A 64 -12.35 0.51 -0.70
CA LEU A 64 -13.79 0.68 -0.77
C LEU A 64 -14.48 -0.25 0.23
N ASP A 65 -14.24 -1.54 0.08
CA ASP A 65 -14.75 -2.65 0.88
C ASP A 65 -13.81 -3.86 0.77
N SER A 66 -14.14 -4.97 1.43
CA SER A 66 -13.34 -6.21 1.45
C SER A 66 -13.05 -6.80 0.06
N ASP A 67 -13.92 -6.58 -0.91
CA ASP A 67 -13.83 -7.14 -2.25
C ASP A 67 -13.25 -6.15 -3.28
N ASN A 68 -13.01 -4.87 -2.89
CA ASN A 68 -12.59 -3.82 -3.80
C ASN A 68 -11.57 -2.87 -3.12
N TRP A 69 -10.30 -3.07 -3.40
CA TRP A 69 -9.21 -2.25 -2.87
C TRP A 69 -7.94 -2.41 -3.72
N LEU A 70 -7.01 -1.50 -3.56
CA LEU A 70 -5.64 -1.65 -4.06
C LEU A 70 -4.64 -1.27 -2.98
N LYS A 71 -3.48 -1.91 -3.00
CA LYS A 71 -2.35 -1.59 -2.12
C LYS A 71 -1.04 -1.59 -2.90
N ALA A 72 -0.05 -0.86 -2.40
CA ALA A 72 1.34 -0.97 -2.82
C ALA A 72 2.26 -0.91 -1.61
N SER A 73 3.26 -1.78 -1.59
CA SER A 73 4.14 -1.98 -0.44
C SER A 73 5.49 -2.55 -0.82
N VAL A 74 6.42 -2.44 0.11
CA VAL A 74 7.51 -3.39 0.22
C VAL A 74 7.04 -4.52 1.13
N GLU A 75 7.35 -5.75 0.74
CA GLU A 75 7.09 -6.98 1.47
C GLU A 75 8.42 -7.71 1.71
N TYR A 76 8.75 -7.97 2.96
CA TYR A 76 10.01 -8.60 3.34
C TYR A 76 10.02 -10.08 2.94
N GLU A 77 11.08 -10.55 2.31
CA GLU A 77 11.27 -11.96 1.98
C GLU A 77 12.38 -12.59 2.84
N ASN A 78 13.55 -11.96 2.86
CA ASN A 78 14.72 -12.45 3.64
C ASN A 78 15.76 -11.32 3.81
N GLU A 79 16.91 -11.63 4.39
CA GLU A 79 17.99 -10.66 4.66
C GLU A 79 18.61 -10.03 3.40
N LYS A 80 18.43 -10.64 2.24
CA LYS A 80 19.02 -10.18 0.96
C LYS A 80 18.02 -9.48 0.08
N SER A 81 16.77 -9.94 0.07
CA SER A 81 15.75 -9.47 -0.85
C SER A 81 14.42 -9.21 -0.17
N GLN A 82 13.66 -8.34 -0.79
CA GLN A 82 12.28 -8.02 -0.48
C GLN A 82 11.53 -7.70 -1.78
N HIS A 83 10.23 -7.73 -1.75
CA HIS A 83 9.39 -7.51 -2.91
C HIS A 83 8.75 -6.12 -2.87
N LEU A 84 9.06 -5.27 -3.84
CA LEU A 84 8.31 -4.07 -4.11
C LEU A 84 7.12 -4.44 -4.99
N GLY A 85 5.92 -4.34 -4.48
CA GLY A 85 4.76 -4.88 -5.15
C GLY A 85 3.51 -4.02 -5.06
N SER A 86 2.51 -4.41 -5.85
CA SER A 86 1.17 -3.86 -5.78
C SER A 86 0.13 -4.97 -5.96
N VAL A 87 -0.98 -4.85 -5.25
CA VAL A 87 -2.14 -5.73 -5.38
C VAL A 87 -3.34 -4.89 -5.76
N VAL A 88 -4.10 -5.35 -6.73
CA VAL A 88 -5.40 -4.78 -7.11
C VAL A 88 -6.45 -5.84 -6.91
N THR A 89 -7.45 -5.55 -6.09
CA THR A 89 -8.58 -6.44 -5.83
C THR A 89 -9.83 -5.83 -6.39
N ASN A 90 -10.42 -6.49 -7.36
CA ASN A 90 -11.73 -6.18 -7.93
C ASN A 90 -12.66 -7.36 -7.74
N ASN A 91 -13.87 -7.10 -7.23
CA ASN A 91 -14.91 -8.10 -7.06
C ASN A 91 -14.43 -9.37 -6.30
N GLY A 92 -13.54 -9.16 -5.32
CA GLY A 92 -13.05 -10.21 -4.43
C GLY A 92 -11.99 -11.12 -5.01
N PHE A 93 -11.26 -10.69 -6.04
CA PHE A 93 -10.09 -11.39 -6.57
C PHE A 93 -8.90 -10.46 -6.64
N SER A 94 -7.80 -10.86 -6.00
CA SER A 94 -6.55 -10.11 -5.93
C SER A 94 -5.65 -10.42 -7.13
N ASP A 95 -5.09 -9.40 -7.73
CA ASP A 95 -4.09 -9.46 -8.80
C ASP A 95 -2.80 -8.82 -8.27
N TRP A 96 -1.74 -9.61 -8.13
CA TRP A 96 -0.47 -9.22 -7.53
C TRP A 96 0.64 -9.13 -8.58
N SER A 97 1.36 -8.01 -8.56
CA SER A 97 2.57 -7.78 -9.36
C SER A 97 3.70 -7.36 -8.43
N THR A 98 4.89 -7.92 -8.62
CA THR A 98 6.04 -7.71 -7.76
C THR A 98 7.35 -7.64 -8.55
N THR A 99 8.31 -6.90 -7.98
CA THR A 99 9.70 -6.82 -8.43
C THR A 99 10.60 -7.03 -7.22
N GLU A 100 11.59 -7.90 -7.34
CA GLU A 100 12.59 -8.08 -6.29
C GLU A 100 13.48 -6.85 -6.19
N ILE A 101 13.72 -6.39 -4.97
CA ILE A 101 14.64 -5.31 -4.64
C ILE A 101 15.53 -5.72 -3.47
N ASP A 102 16.67 -5.04 -3.32
CA ASP A 102 17.61 -5.28 -2.22
C ASP A 102 16.97 -4.98 -0.85
N ALA A 103 17.18 -5.86 0.12
CA ALA A 103 16.65 -5.72 1.48
C ALA A 103 17.26 -4.54 2.27
N SER A 104 18.31 -3.90 1.78
CA SER A 104 18.89 -2.69 2.37
C SER A 104 17.99 -1.45 2.22
N HIS A 105 17.06 -1.45 1.27
CA HIS A 105 16.06 -0.40 1.17
C HIS A 105 15.12 -0.43 2.38
N LYS A 106 15.21 0.58 3.24
CA LYS A 106 14.38 0.72 4.46
C LYS A 106 13.47 1.95 4.42
N THR A 107 13.47 2.62 3.28
CA THR A 107 12.65 3.81 3.01
C THR A 107 12.11 3.76 1.59
N VAL A 108 10.82 3.97 1.44
CA VAL A 108 10.17 4.12 0.13
C VAL A 108 9.12 5.22 0.21
N TRP A 109 9.08 6.08 -0.79
CA TRP A 109 7.96 7.00 -1.04
C TRP A 109 7.00 6.34 -2.02
N TYR A 110 5.72 6.42 -1.71
CA TYR A 110 4.66 5.99 -2.61
C TYR A 110 3.83 7.18 -3.04
N ARG A 111 3.38 7.16 -4.29
CA ARG A 111 2.39 8.10 -4.81
C ARG A 111 1.27 7.33 -5.50
N LEU A 112 0.04 7.57 -5.07
CA LEU A 112 -1.17 7.10 -5.70
C LEU A 112 -1.87 8.29 -6.35
N SER A 113 -2.02 8.25 -7.66
CA SER A 113 -2.79 9.25 -8.42
C SER A 113 -4.10 8.65 -8.90
N ARG A 114 -5.19 9.42 -8.77
CA ARG A 114 -6.54 9.05 -9.21
C ARG A 114 -6.97 9.91 -10.39
N ARG A 115 -7.55 9.26 -11.40
CA ARG A 115 -8.36 9.88 -12.48
C ARG A 115 -9.67 9.11 -12.60
N LYS A 116 -10.72 9.59 -11.93
CA LYS A 116 -12.02 8.90 -11.82
C LYS A 116 -11.87 7.49 -11.23
N GLN A 117 -12.01 6.44 -12.05
CA GLN A 117 -11.87 5.03 -11.67
C GLN A 117 -10.49 4.45 -12.00
N ASP A 118 -9.62 5.22 -12.63
CA ASP A 118 -8.27 4.81 -12.98
C ASP A 118 -7.27 5.30 -11.95
N PHE A 119 -6.29 4.44 -11.65
CA PHE A 119 -5.26 4.72 -10.66
C PHE A 119 -3.88 4.43 -11.23
N LYS A 120 -2.94 5.34 -10.95
CA LYS A 120 -1.52 5.13 -11.15
C LYS A 120 -0.81 5.04 -9.82
N ILE A 121 -0.01 4.00 -9.65
CA ILE A 121 0.86 3.79 -8.48
C ILE A 121 2.29 4.01 -8.91
N GLU A 122 3.01 4.82 -8.14
CA GLU A 122 4.42 5.11 -8.35
C GLU A 122 5.18 4.95 -7.02
N CYS A 123 6.47 4.63 -7.10
CA CYS A 123 7.39 4.62 -5.98
C CYS A 123 8.65 5.43 -6.26
N SER A 124 9.32 5.82 -5.19
CA SER A 124 10.63 6.49 -5.24
C SER A 124 11.48 6.08 -4.04
N PHE A 125 12.78 5.92 -4.22
CA PHE A 125 13.73 5.65 -3.13
C PHE A 125 14.39 6.93 -2.57
N ASP A 126 14.23 8.06 -3.26
CA ASP A 126 14.82 9.36 -2.88
C ASP A 126 13.78 10.47 -2.65
N GLY A 127 12.50 10.17 -2.90
CA GLY A 127 11.38 11.12 -2.78
C GLY A 127 11.30 12.13 -3.92
N LYS A 128 12.09 11.98 -4.97
CA LYS A 128 12.15 12.89 -6.13
C LYS A 128 11.83 12.18 -7.44
N ASP A 129 12.56 11.11 -7.72
CA ASP A 129 12.42 10.33 -8.96
C ASP A 129 11.38 9.22 -8.77
N PHE A 130 10.14 9.52 -9.13
CA PHE A 130 9.05 8.54 -9.06
C PHE A 130 9.00 7.66 -10.30
N LYS A 131 8.95 6.35 -10.09
CA LYS A 131 8.84 5.32 -11.13
C LYS A 131 7.46 4.68 -11.06
N GLN A 132 6.85 4.50 -12.22
CA GLN A 132 5.57 3.81 -12.33
C GLN A 132 5.72 2.35 -11.90
N MET A 133 4.87 1.92 -10.96
CA MET A 133 4.70 0.52 -10.57
C MET A 133 3.53 -0.11 -11.33
N ARG A 134 2.41 0.60 -11.41
CA ARG A 134 1.18 0.07 -11.98
C ARG A 134 0.24 1.18 -12.47
N ILE A 135 -0.52 0.88 -13.52
CA ILE A 135 -1.78 1.54 -13.87
C ILE A 135 -2.87 0.49 -13.77
N CYS A 136 -4.00 0.82 -13.14
CA CYS A 136 -5.11 -0.10 -12.97
C CYS A 136 -6.46 0.61 -12.94
N HIS A 137 -7.52 -0.16 -13.17
CA HIS A 137 -8.91 0.28 -13.10
C HIS A 137 -9.61 -0.34 -11.90
N MET A 138 -10.43 0.46 -11.19
CA MET A 138 -11.25 0.02 -10.07
C MET A 138 -12.73 0.20 -10.42
N PHE A 139 -13.42 -0.87 -10.78
CA PHE A 139 -14.79 -0.84 -11.31
C PHE A 139 -15.79 -0.13 -10.39
N ASN A 140 -15.60 -0.23 -9.08
CA ASN A 140 -16.51 0.29 -8.07
C ASN A 140 -16.09 1.66 -7.48
N ALA A 141 -14.98 2.26 -7.94
CA ALA A 141 -14.48 3.55 -7.45
C ALA A 141 -15.17 4.77 -8.10
N GLN A 142 -16.51 4.75 -8.22
CA GLN A 142 -17.29 5.77 -8.91
C GLN A 142 -17.61 7.01 -8.05
N LYS A 143 -17.58 6.87 -6.74
CA LYS A 143 -17.96 7.90 -5.77
C LYS A 143 -16.83 8.17 -4.78
N ALA A 144 -17.19 8.42 -3.53
CA ALA A 144 -16.24 8.54 -2.45
C ALA A 144 -15.40 7.26 -2.29
N ILE A 145 -14.11 7.46 -2.11
CA ILE A 145 -13.15 6.40 -1.78
C ILE A 145 -12.45 6.71 -0.46
N ARG A 146 -11.75 5.73 0.11
CA ARG A 146 -10.81 5.94 1.19
C ARG A 146 -9.39 5.70 0.69
N VAL A 147 -8.48 6.60 0.99
CA VAL A 147 -7.06 6.50 0.63
C VAL A 147 -6.20 6.75 1.86
N GLY A 148 -5.09 6.05 1.98
CA GLY A 148 -4.22 6.21 3.13
C GLY A 148 -3.07 5.22 3.18
N ILE A 149 -2.76 4.78 4.39
CA ILE A 149 -1.60 3.95 4.71
C ILE A 149 -2.04 2.65 5.40
N TYR A 150 -1.19 1.63 5.27
CA TYR A 150 -1.39 0.35 5.95
C TYR A 150 -0.07 -0.30 6.32
N ALA A 151 -0.10 -1.21 7.28
CA ALA A 151 0.96 -2.15 7.56
C ALA A 151 0.37 -3.44 8.12
N CYS A 152 0.96 -4.60 7.81
CA CYS A 152 0.51 -5.88 8.35
C CYS A 152 1.64 -6.89 8.45
N SER A 153 1.42 -7.92 9.27
CA SER A 153 2.30 -9.06 9.50
C SER A 153 1.49 -10.34 9.31
N PRO A 154 1.54 -10.95 8.11
CA PRO A 154 0.77 -12.16 7.80
C PRO A 154 1.15 -13.38 8.65
N GLU A 155 2.41 -13.48 9.05
CA GLU A 155 2.91 -14.54 9.91
C GLU A 155 2.84 -14.17 11.41
N ASN A 156 3.45 -14.98 12.28
CA ASN A 156 3.53 -14.72 13.71
C ASN A 156 4.66 -13.73 14.02
N SER A 157 4.49 -12.50 13.56
CA SER A 157 5.44 -11.41 13.69
C SER A 157 4.76 -10.08 14.01
N SER A 158 5.56 -9.09 14.36
CA SER A 158 5.14 -7.70 14.53
C SER A 158 6.32 -6.79 14.22
N PHE A 159 6.07 -5.69 13.54
CA PHE A 159 7.07 -4.64 13.31
C PHE A 159 6.42 -3.25 13.33
N LYS A 160 7.26 -2.21 13.33
CA LYS A 160 6.82 -0.81 13.29
C LYS A 160 7.10 -0.21 11.92
N ALA A 161 6.04 0.24 11.26
CA ALA A 161 6.11 1.07 10.07
C ALA A 161 5.87 2.53 10.45
N THR A 162 6.74 3.42 10.00
CA THR A 162 6.63 4.86 10.24
C THR A 162 6.29 5.57 8.93
N PHE A 163 5.21 6.31 8.93
CA PHE A 163 4.74 7.10 7.80
C PHE A 163 4.92 8.58 8.10
N SER A 164 5.47 9.32 7.15
CA SER A 164 5.74 10.75 7.30
C SER A 164 5.48 11.51 6.00
N ASN A 165 5.37 12.83 6.11
CA ASN A 165 5.16 13.74 4.98
C ASN A 165 3.96 13.35 4.08
N PRO A 166 2.78 13.02 4.63
CA PRO A 166 1.62 12.76 3.80
C PRO A 166 1.21 14.04 3.06
N GLN A 167 1.02 13.93 1.76
CA GLN A 167 0.60 15.03 0.89
C GLN A 167 -0.61 14.60 0.08
N PHE A 168 -1.63 15.45 0.07
CA PHE A 168 -2.78 15.33 -0.79
C PHE A 168 -2.80 16.55 -1.71
N THR A 169 -2.61 16.32 -3.00
CA THR A 169 -2.36 17.38 -4.00
C THR A 169 -3.25 17.21 -5.21
N GLU A 170 -3.20 18.18 -6.12
CA GLU A 170 -3.70 18.02 -7.47
C GLU A 170 -3.09 16.79 -8.14
N CYS A 171 -3.82 16.23 -9.12
CA CYS A 171 -3.42 15.02 -9.81
C CYS A 171 -2.09 15.22 -10.58
N MET A 172 -1.10 14.44 -10.22
CA MET A 172 0.24 14.45 -10.83
C MET A 172 0.42 13.39 -11.94
N TRP A 173 -0.66 12.89 -12.48
CA TRP A 173 -0.67 11.89 -13.55
C TRP A 173 -1.25 12.43 -14.83
#